data_32e563ef78a27a529116ec0e298f903f
#
_entry.id   32e563ef78a27a529116ec0e298f903f
#
_cell.length_a   1.000
_cell.length_b   1.000
_cell.length_c   1.000
_cell.angle_alpha   90.00
_cell.angle_beta   90.00
_cell.angle_gamma   90.00
#
_symmetry.space_group_name_H-M   'P 1'
#
loop_
_entity.id
_entity.type
_entity.pdbx_description
1 polymer ?
#
loop_
_entity_poly.entity_id
_entity_poly.type
_entity_poly.pdbx_seq_one_letter_code
_entity_poly.pdbx_strand_id
1 'polypeptide(L)'
;MRKHLFPVLLLANTLWSCLFAQTPIVMDMVHHNPGEPFTNTWFNEPGNLVQYGFNAQVVNEFQSVHTAITYSSLDPRICPAGSKERLWIDSVATRIENKIEAIHKAGLEAYYFTDIIVLPKRLVEIYKNEICDATGRIDFTRPKTQEIHRIMLQEIFKRFPKLDGLVIRVGETYLQNTPYHTGNGPIPRNEKSWEHNSAYKTDGGEKIHSNLINLLREEVCIRQNKKIFYRTWDFRSEERRVGKECKIGRAHV
;
A
#
# COMPACT_ATOMS: atom_id res chain seq x y z
N MET A 1 37.88 5.04 45.82
CA MET A 1 36.86 4.18 45.22
C MET A 1 36.11 4.87 44.08
N ARG A 2 36.76 5.28 42.98
CA ARG A 2 36.08 5.99 41.86
C ARG A 2 36.54 5.55 40.45
N LYS A 3 37.24 4.42 40.29
CA LYS A 3 37.87 4.02 39.01
C LYS A 3 37.17 2.87 38.25
N HIS A 4 36.09 2.29 38.75
CA HIS A 4 35.45 1.11 38.11
C HIS A 4 34.02 1.33 37.57
N LEU A 5 33.45 2.53 37.72
CA LEU A 5 32.11 2.81 37.25
C LEU A 5 32.03 3.22 35.76
N PHE A 6 33.12 3.73 35.19
CA PHE A 6 33.14 4.22 33.80
C PHE A 6 33.01 3.13 32.70
N PRO A 7 33.69 1.97 32.82
CA PRO A 7 33.58 0.94 31.78
C PRO A 7 32.22 0.22 31.77
N VAL A 8 31.53 0.13 32.92
CA VAL A 8 30.21 -0.52 32.99
C VAL A 8 29.13 0.32 32.34
N LEU A 9 29.20 1.65 32.47
CA LEU A 9 28.26 2.55 31.80
C LEU A 9 28.44 2.56 30.27
N LEU A 10 29.66 2.46 29.77
CA LEU A 10 29.93 2.39 28.32
C LEU A 10 29.43 1.08 27.72
N LEU A 11 29.62 -0.04 28.41
CA LEU A 11 29.09 -1.36 27.97
C LEU A 11 27.57 -1.41 28.01
N ALA A 12 26.94 -0.79 29.00
CA ALA A 12 25.45 -0.71 29.05
C ALA A 12 24.87 0.14 27.93
N ASN A 13 25.53 1.25 27.55
CA ASN A 13 25.07 2.08 26.44
C ASN A 13 25.28 1.41 25.06
N THR A 14 26.37 0.65 24.87
CA THR A 14 26.59 -0.09 23.61
C THR A 14 25.65 -1.27 23.47
N LEU A 15 25.35 -1.98 24.56
CA LEU A 15 24.35 -3.06 24.55
C LEU A 15 22.93 -2.54 24.33
N TRP A 16 22.60 -1.37 24.86
CA TRP A 16 21.28 -0.77 24.66
C TRP A 16 21.09 -0.26 23.22
N SER A 17 22.13 0.27 22.59
CA SER A 17 22.09 0.68 21.18
C SER A 17 21.91 -0.51 20.22
N CYS A 18 22.44 -1.69 20.55
CA CYS A 18 22.25 -2.91 19.77
C CYS A 18 20.84 -3.51 19.91
N LEU A 19 20.15 -3.28 21.04
CA LEU A 19 18.81 -3.81 21.29
C LEU A 19 17.70 -3.14 20.48
N PHE A 20 17.98 -1.99 19.84
CA PHE A 20 17.03 -1.24 19.01
C PHE A 20 17.37 -1.21 17.53
N ALA A 21 18.39 -1.94 17.07
CA ALA A 21 18.65 -2.09 15.66
C ALA A 21 17.52 -2.93 15.04
N GLN A 22 16.59 -2.27 14.34
CA GLN A 22 15.60 -2.99 13.56
C GLN A 22 16.29 -3.82 12.49
N THR A 23 15.95 -5.09 12.40
CA THR A 23 16.41 -5.95 11.30
C THR A 23 15.98 -5.31 9.99
N PRO A 24 16.90 -5.08 9.05
CA PRO A 24 16.51 -4.52 7.74
C PRO A 24 15.50 -5.45 7.05
N ILE A 25 14.50 -4.85 6.42
CA ILE A 25 13.54 -5.60 5.63
C ILE A 25 14.16 -5.86 4.26
N VAL A 26 14.25 -7.14 3.91
CA VAL A 26 14.71 -7.63 2.61
C VAL A 26 13.53 -8.29 1.93
N MET A 27 13.01 -7.67 0.88
CA MET A 27 11.83 -8.14 0.18
C MET A 27 12.02 -8.13 -1.33
N ASP A 28 11.36 -9.03 -2.03
CA ASP A 28 11.24 -9.00 -3.48
C ASP A 28 9.99 -8.20 -3.89
N MET A 29 10.20 -7.16 -4.68
CA MET A 29 9.14 -6.25 -5.11
C MET A 29 8.74 -6.40 -6.58
N VAL A 30 9.51 -7.12 -7.39
CA VAL A 30 9.43 -6.96 -8.86
C VAL A 30 9.18 -8.26 -9.62
N HIS A 31 9.48 -9.43 -9.04
CA HIS A 31 9.44 -10.70 -9.78
C HIS A 31 8.05 -11.22 -10.16
N HIS A 32 6.98 -10.54 -9.75
CA HIS A 32 5.61 -10.95 -10.03
C HIS A 32 4.76 -9.77 -10.50
N ASN A 33 5.05 -9.27 -11.71
CA ASN A 33 4.10 -8.37 -12.35
C ASN A 33 2.94 -9.20 -12.92
N PRO A 34 1.73 -9.03 -12.40
CA PRO A 34 0.58 -9.78 -12.89
C PRO A 34 0.38 -9.54 -14.39
N GLY A 35 0.11 -10.61 -15.13
CA GLY A 35 -0.14 -10.54 -16.56
C GLY A 35 1.09 -10.51 -17.45
N GLU A 36 2.30 -10.51 -16.91
CA GLU A 36 3.52 -10.66 -17.70
C GLU A 36 3.77 -12.12 -18.08
N PRO A 37 4.06 -12.41 -19.37
CA PRO A 37 4.20 -13.80 -19.84
C PRO A 37 5.43 -14.54 -19.28
N PHE A 38 6.38 -13.80 -18.74
CA PHE A 38 7.63 -14.33 -18.17
C PHE A 38 7.70 -14.21 -16.64
N THR A 39 6.57 -14.06 -15.97
CA THR A 39 6.54 -14.01 -14.51
C THR A 39 7.17 -15.27 -13.93
N ASN A 40 8.25 -15.09 -13.17
CA ASN A 40 8.90 -16.20 -12.49
C ASN A 40 8.09 -16.56 -11.23
N THR A 41 7.38 -17.69 -11.29
CA THR A 41 6.55 -18.18 -10.19
C THR A 41 7.35 -18.76 -9.02
N TRP A 42 8.66 -19.01 -9.18
CA TRP A 42 9.52 -19.51 -8.12
C TRP A 42 9.46 -18.67 -6.85
N PHE A 43 9.48 -17.36 -7.01
CA PHE A 43 9.41 -16.39 -5.90
C PHE A 43 7.99 -16.19 -5.33
N ASN A 44 6.97 -16.83 -5.91
CA ASN A 44 5.63 -16.88 -5.32
C ASN A 44 5.56 -17.81 -4.10
N GLU A 45 6.52 -18.74 -4.00
CA GLU A 45 6.59 -19.70 -2.92
C GLU A 45 7.41 -19.11 -1.76
N PRO A 46 6.79 -18.81 -0.60
CA PRO A 46 7.48 -18.19 0.52
C PRO A 46 8.74 -18.91 0.99
N GLY A 47 8.74 -20.27 0.93
CA GLY A 47 9.88 -21.07 1.32
C GLY A 47 11.13 -20.85 0.47
N ASN A 48 10.96 -20.51 -0.82
CA ASN A 48 12.07 -20.20 -1.71
C ASN A 48 12.68 -18.83 -1.38
N LEU A 49 11.85 -17.84 -1.04
CA LEU A 49 12.33 -16.53 -0.63
C LEU A 49 13.22 -16.61 0.62
N VAL A 50 12.83 -17.42 1.60
CA VAL A 50 13.64 -17.64 2.81
C VAL A 50 15.01 -18.21 2.47
N GLN A 51 15.12 -19.15 1.52
CA GLN A 51 16.40 -19.72 1.09
C GLN A 51 17.34 -18.67 0.49
N TYR A 52 16.80 -17.62 -0.11
CA TYR A 52 17.55 -16.49 -0.68
C TYR A 52 17.80 -15.35 0.31
N GLY A 53 17.46 -15.53 1.59
CA GLY A 53 17.73 -14.56 2.64
C GLY A 53 16.71 -13.42 2.75
N PHE A 54 15.55 -13.55 2.09
CA PHE A 54 14.44 -12.61 2.27
C PHE A 54 13.78 -12.83 3.65
N ASN A 55 13.29 -11.76 4.25
CA ASN A 55 12.50 -11.80 5.48
C ASN A 55 11.10 -11.20 5.32
N ALA A 56 10.75 -10.80 4.10
CA ALA A 56 9.43 -10.31 3.73
C ALA A 56 9.07 -10.71 2.30
N GLN A 57 7.77 -10.86 2.05
CA GLN A 57 7.21 -11.08 0.72
C GLN A 57 6.22 -9.99 0.37
N VAL A 58 6.34 -9.46 -0.84
CA VAL A 58 5.35 -8.55 -1.43
C VAL A 58 4.49 -9.32 -2.41
N VAL A 59 3.18 -9.34 -2.19
CA VAL A 59 2.22 -9.93 -3.12
C VAL A 59 1.78 -8.88 -4.12
N ASN A 60 2.09 -9.09 -5.38
CA ASN A 60 1.73 -8.21 -6.50
C ASN A 60 0.69 -8.91 -7.39
N GLU A 61 -0.57 -8.81 -7.00
CA GLU A 61 -1.71 -9.38 -7.73
C GLU A 61 -2.69 -8.29 -8.14
N PHE A 62 -3.47 -8.50 -9.21
CA PHE A 62 -4.53 -7.56 -9.62
C PHE A 62 -5.62 -7.43 -8.57
N GLN A 63 -5.99 -8.56 -7.96
CA GLN A 63 -6.96 -8.63 -6.88
C GLN A 63 -6.24 -8.56 -5.54
N SER A 64 -6.17 -7.37 -4.98
CA SER A 64 -5.40 -7.07 -3.78
C SER A 64 -6.31 -6.67 -2.61
N VAL A 65 -5.72 -6.39 -1.46
CA VAL A 65 -6.43 -6.11 -0.21
C VAL A 65 -7.45 -4.97 -0.32
N HIS A 66 -7.17 -3.95 -1.14
CA HIS A 66 -8.07 -2.81 -1.36
C HIS A 66 -9.31 -3.17 -2.19
N THR A 67 -9.27 -4.27 -2.94
CA THR A 67 -10.43 -4.78 -3.70
C THR A 67 -11.23 -5.83 -2.94
N ALA A 68 -10.76 -6.24 -1.76
CA ALA A 68 -11.33 -7.32 -0.95
C ALA A 68 -12.01 -6.82 0.35
N ILE A 69 -12.51 -5.59 0.33
CA ILE A 69 -13.23 -4.95 1.44
C ILE A 69 -14.59 -4.45 0.97
N THR A 70 -15.51 -4.23 1.90
CA THR A 70 -16.92 -4.00 1.59
C THR A 70 -17.39 -2.57 1.70
N TYR A 71 -16.60 -1.70 2.36
CA TYR A 71 -17.01 -0.32 2.71
C TYR A 71 -18.33 -0.26 3.50
N SER A 72 -18.67 -1.32 4.23
CA SER A 72 -19.93 -1.39 4.98
C SER A 72 -20.00 -0.40 6.13
N SER A 73 -18.86 0.06 6.64
CA SER A 73 -18.78 1.13 7.63
C SER A 73 -19.11 2.52 7.07
N LEU A 74 -18.94 2.71 5.76
CA LEU A 74 -19.32 3.93 5.06
C LEU A 74 -20.80 3.92 4.66
N ASP A 75 -21.18 2.89 3.89
CA ASP A 75 -22.55 2.71 3.40
C ASP A 75 -22.81 1.25 3.00
N PRO A 76 -23.73 0.55 3.67
CA PRO A 76 -24.01 -0.86 3.36
C PRO A 76 -24.59 -1.08 1.95
N ARG A 77 -25.06 -0.05 1.28
CA ARG A 77 -25.55 -0.12 -0.10
C ARG A 77 -24.43 -0.30 -1.13
N ILE A 78 -23.18 -0.03 -0.75
CA ILE A 78 -22.01 -0.21 -1.65
C ILE A 78 -21.83 -1.67 -2.00
N CYS A 79 -21.91 -2.54 -0.98
CA CYS A 79 -21.74 -3.99 -1.14
C CYS A 79 -22.79 -4.74 -0.32
N PRO A 80 -24.04 -4.84 -0.80
CA PRO A 80 -25.11 -5.47 -0.07
C PRO A 80 -24.84 -6.96 0.22
N ALA A 81 -25.25 -7.43 1.38
CA ALA A 81 -25.15 -8.84 1.74
C ALA A 81 -25.87 -9.72 0.71
N GLY A 82 -25.24 -10.82 0.30
CA GLY A 82 -25.77 -11.75 -0.69
C GLY A 82 -25.68 -11.29 -2.15
N SER A 83 -25.16 -10.08 -2.42
CA SER A 83 -24.92 -9.63 -3.80
C SER A 83 -23.77 -10.42 -4.45
N LYS A 84 -23.76 -10.49 -5.79
CA LYS A 84 -22.64 -11.10 -6.53
C LYS A 84 -21.31 -10.42 -6.23
N GLU A 85 -21.32 -9.11 -6.06
CA GLU A 85 -20.17 -8.31 -5.66
C GLU A 85 -19.63 -8.76 -4.30
N ARG A 86 -20.53 -8.94 -3.32
CA ARG A 86 -20.17 -9.38 -1.98
C ARG A 86 -19.55 -10.78 -1.99
N LEU A 87 -20.15 -11.71 -2.71
CA LEU A 87 -19.62 -13.08 -2.83
C LEU A 87 -18.22 -13.08 -3.48
N TRP A 88 -18.03 -12.25 -4.48
CA TRP A 88 -16.72 -12.10 -5.13
C TRP A 88 -15.68 -11.51 -4.16
N ILE A 89 -16.01 -10.42 -3.45
CA ILE A 89 -15.15 -9.80 -2.45
C ILE A 89 -14.76 -10.80 -1.36
N ASP A 90 -15.71 -11.56 -0.83
CA ASP A 90 -15.46 -12.55 0.22
C ASP A 90 -14.57 -13.70 -0.29
N SER A 91 -14.74 -14.14 -1.54
CA SER A 91 -13.87 -15.13 -2.19
C SER A 91 -12.43 -14.62 -2.35
N VAL A 92 -12.26 -13.37 -2.80
CA VAL A 92 -10.93 -12.73 -2.91
C VAL A 92 -10.29 -12.58 -1.54
N ALA A 93 -11.05 -12.14 -0.53
CA ALA A 93 -10.56 -11.98 0.82
C ALA A 93 -10.05 -13.29 1.43
N THR A 94 -10.78 -14.38 1.26
CA THR A 94 -10.36 -15.71 1.74
C THR A 94 -9.03 -16.14 1.09
N ARG A 95 -8.87 -15.91 -0.21
CA ARG A 95 -7.60 -16.22 -0.89
C ARG A 95 -6.43 -15.40 -0.33
N ILE A 96 -6.65 -14.11 -0.09
CA ILE A 96 -5.65 -13.22 0.51
C ILE A 96 -5.30 -13.66 1.93
N GLU A 97 -6.27 -14.00 2.77
CA GLU A 97 -6.06 -14.51 4.12
C GLU A 97 -5.17 -15.76 4.11
N ASN A 98 -5.48 -16.74 3.24
CA ASN A 98 -4.70 -17.95 3.08
C ASN A 98 -3.26 -17.66 2.62
N LYS A 99 -3.08 -16.68 1.72
CA LYS A 99 -1.74 -16.28 1.25
C LYS A 99 -0.91 -15.63 2.37
N ILE A 100 -1.51 -14.72 3.14
CA ILE A 100 -0.86 -14.10 4.31
C ILE A 100 -0.43 -15.17 5.32
N GLU A 101 -1.28 -16.16 5.60
CA GLU A 101 -0.95 -17.26 6.50
C GLU A 101 0.20 -18.13 5.99
N ALA A 102 0.23 -18.42 4.69
CA ALA A 102 1.33 -19.16 4.07
C ALA A 102 2.67 -18.41 4.17
N ILE A 103 2.66 -17.09 3.97
CA ILE A 103 3.82 -16.22 4.10
C ILE A 103 4.34 -16.24 5.54
N HIS A 104 3.46 -16.03 6.51
CA HIS A 104 3.84 -16.07 7.93
C HIS A 104 4.31 -17.44 8.39
N LYS A 105 3.72 -18.54 7.88
CA LYS A 105 4.17 -19.90 8.18
C LYS A 105 5.61 -20.15 7.73
N ALA A 106 6.06 -19.46 6.69
CA ALA A 106 7.45 -19.50 6.24
C ALA A 106 8.38 -18.59 7.04
N GLY A 107 7.87 -17.79 7.98
CA GLY A 107 8.66 -16.84 8.78
C GLY A 107 8.90 -15.50 8.12
N LEU A 108 8.13 -15.16 7.09
CA LEU A 108 8.23 -13.87 6.37
C LEU A 108 7.16 -12.88 6.84
N GLU A 109 7.45 -11.58 6.78
CA GLU A 109 6.43 -10.54 6.83
C GLU A 109 5.64 -10.48 5.51
N ALA A 110 4.33 -10.21 5.59
CA ALA A 110 3.42 -10.20 4.44
C ALA A 110 3.02 -8.77 4.07
N TYR A 111 3.30 -8.37 2.83
CA TYR A 111 2.93 -7.08 2.26
C TYR A 111 2.13 -7.25 0.99
N TYR A 112 1.19 -6.34 0.74
CA TYR A 112 0.38 -6.34 -0.49
C TYR A 112 0.51 -5.03 -1.24
N PHE A 113 0.64 -5.11 -2.56
CA PHE A 113 0.48 -3.96 -3.43
C PHE A 113 -0.95 -3.41 -3.30
N THR A 114 -1.03 -2.08 -3.20
CA THR A 114 -2.29 -1.37 -3.04
C THR A 114 -2.32 -0.19 -4.00
N ASP A 115 -3.25 -0.24 -4.93
CA ASP A 115 -3.49 0.88 -5.86
C ASP A 115 -4.33 1.92 -5.14
N ILE A 116 -3.82 3.14 -5.12
CA ILE A 116 -4.59 4.26 -4.62
C ILE A 116 -5.53 4.75 -5.72
N ILE A 117 -6.79 4.95 -5.33
CA ILE A 117 -7.94 5.28 -6.16
C ILE A 117 -8.33 4.12 -7.07
N VAL A 118 -8.53 2.96 -6.44
CA VAL A 118 -9.33 1.87 -6.99
C VAL A 118 -10.50 1.63 -6.02
N LEU A 119 -11.71 1.90 -6.48
CA LEU A 119 -12.93 1.89 -5.65
C LEU A 119 -14.02 1.02 -6.30
N PRO A 120 -14.96 0.47 -5.50
CA PRO A 120 -16.13 -0.21 -6.05
C PRO A 120 -16.92 0.72 -6.99
N LYS A 121 -17.35 0.21 -8.15
CA LYS A 121 -18.18 0.97 -9.12
C LYS A 121 -19.40 1.59 -8.46
N ARG A 122 -20.09 0.79 -7.62
CA ARG A 122 -21.29 1.24 -6.91
C ARG A 122 -21.00 2.36 -5.90
N LEU A 123 -19.84 2.35 -5.24
CA LEU A 123 -19.41 3.46 -4.38
C LEU A 123 -19.27 4.75 -5.22
N VAL A 124 -18.60 4.63 -6.37
CA VAL A 124 -18.42 5.78 -7.28
C VAL A 124 -19.75 6.29 -7.79
N GLU A 125 -20.70 5.41 -8.10
CA GLU A 125 -22.06 5.80 -8.51
C GLU A 125 -22.79 6.58 -7.40
N ILE A 126 -22.76 6.08 -6.15
CA ILE A 126 -23.43 6.70 -5.00
C ILE A 126 -22.85 8.09 -4.68
N TYR A 127 -21.53 8.22 -4.69
CA TYR A 127 -20.82 9.44 -4.26
C TYR A 127 -20.28 10.28 -5.42
N LYS A 128 -20.70 10.04 -6.66
CA LYS A 128 -20.14 10.64 -7.88
C LYS A 128 -19.95 12.17 -7.77
N ASN A 129 -20.96 12.86 -7.32
CA ASN A 129 -20.93 14.33 -7.23
C ASN A 129 -19.96 14.86 -6.15
N GLU A 130 -19.65 14.03 -5.15
CA GLU A 130 -18.78 14.39 -4.05
C GLU A 130 -17.31 14.04 -4.30
N ILE A 131 -17.07 13.02 -5.14
CA ILE A 131 -15.72 12.47 -5.34
C ILE A 131 -15.15 12.68 -6.75
N CYS A 132 -16.00 12.91 -7.77
CA CYS A 132 -15.52 13.05 -9.15
C CYS A 132 -15.41 14.54 -9.56
N ASP A 133 -14.45 14.81 -10.42
CA ASP A 133 -14.34 16.10 -11.13
C ASP A 133 -15.35 16.21 -12.29
N ALA A 134 -15.30 17.33 -13.02
CA ALA A 134 -16.20 17.57 -14.14
C ALA A 134 -16.02 16.57 -15.32
N THR A 135 -14.90 15.88 -15.40
CA THR A 135 -14.63 14.84 -16.40
C THR A 135 -15.09 13.45 -15.98
N GLY A 136 -15.57 13.32 -14.73
CA GLY A 136 -15.97 12.04 -14.14
C GLY A 136 -14.81 11.26 -13.52
N ARG A 137 -13.62 11.83 -13.44
CA ARG A 137 -12.45 11.25 -12.81
C ARG A 137 -12.54 11.41 -11.29
N ILE A 138 -12.18 10.38 -10.54
CA ILE A 138 -12.10 10.46 -9.07
C ILE A 138 -10.98 11.42 -8.69
N ASP A 139 -11.32 12.46 -7.92
CA ASP A 139 -10.43 13.56 -7.55
C ASP A 139 -10.01 13.44 -6.08
N PHE A 140 -8.72 13.18 -5.84
CA PHE A 140 -8.16 13.02 -4.50
C PHE A 140 -8.13 14.32 -3.69
N THR A 141 -8.29 15.49 -4.31
CA THR A 141 -8.34 16.77 -3.58
C THR A 141 -9.65 16.95 -2.81
N ARG A 142 -10.69 16.18 -3.15
CA ARG A 142 -12.00 16.30 -2.53
C ARG A 142 -12.03 15.67 -1.14
N PRO A 143 -12.60 16.35 -0.14
CA PRO A 143 -12.65 15.85 1.25
C PRO A 143 -13.29 14.47 1.35
N LYS A 144 -14.36 14.21 0.58
CA LYS A 144 -15.06 12.93 0.59
C LYS A 144 -14.21 11.80 0.03
N THR A 145 -13.40 12.07 -0.98
CA THR A 145 -12.45 11.09 -1.52
C THR A 145 -11.42 10.70 -0.46
N GLN A 146 -10.89 11.68 0.27
CA GLN A 146 -9.93 11.43 1.35
C GLN A 146 -10.57 10.65 2.51
N GLU A 147 -11.81 10.97 2.89
CA GLU A 147 -12.58 10.23 3.90
C GLU A 147 -12.75 8.76 3.49
N ILE A 148 -13.15 8.50 2.24
CA ILE A 148 -13.31 7.14 1.70
C ILE A 148 -11.99 6.37 1.76
N HIS A 149 -10.86 7.01 1.45
CA HIS A 149 -9.55 6.35 1.54
C HIS A 149 -9.12 6.06 2.98
N ARG A 150 -9.47 6.90 3.94
CA ARG A 150 -9.28 6.58 5.38
C ARG A 150 -10.06 5.33 5.76
N ILE A 151 -11.34 5.28 5.38
CA ILE A 151 -12.20 4.12 5.64
C ILE A 151 -11.65 2.88 4.96
N MET A 152 -11.20 2.99 3.69
CA MET A 152 -10.55 1.89 2.96
C MET A 152 -9.38 1.31 3.76
N LEU A 153 -8.46 2.14 4.23
CA LEU A 153 -7.29 1.70 4.98
C LEU A 153 -7.69 1.05 6.32
N GLN A 154 -8.66 1.61 7.00
CA GLN A 154 -9.18 1.05 8.26
C GLN A 154 -9.85 -0.31 8.02
N GLU A 155 -10.67 -0.45 6.99
CA GLU A 155 -11.32 -1.73 6.65
C GLU A 155 -10.32 -2.79 6.17
N ILE A 156 -9.25 -2.39 5.46
CA ILE A 156 -8.17 -3.33 5.08
C ILE A 156 -7.58 -3.99 6.33
N PHE A 157 -7.12 -3.22 7.31
CA PHE A 157 -6.49 -3.81 8.49
C PHE A 157 -7.48 -4.46 9.46
N LYS A 158 -8.74 -4.04 9.43
CA LYS A 158 -9.81 -4.76 10.14
C LYS A 158 -10.08 -6.13 9.52
N ARG A 159 -10.08 -6.24 8.18
CA ARG A 159 -10.28 -7.50 7.47
C ARG A 159 -9.05 -8.39 7.51
N PHE A 160 -7.87 -7.80 7.39
CA PHE A 160 -6.59 -8.50 7.31
C PHE A 160 -5.65 -8.09 8.48
N PRO A 161 -5.99 -8.43 9.73
CA PRO A 161 -5.23 -7.95 10.90
C PRO A 161 -3.80 -8.50 10.95
N LYS A 162 -3.55 -9.64 10.29
CA LYS A 162 -2.23 -10.26 10.16
C LYS A 162 -1.35 -9.62 9.09
N LEU A 163 -1.88 -8.74 8.24
CA LEU A 163 -1.09 -8.03 7.23
C LEU A 163 -0.07 -7.10 7.90
N ASP A 164 1.20 -7.17 7.50
CA ASP A 164 2.28 -6.38 8.12
C ASP A 164 2.40 -4.97 7.55
N GLY A 165 1.90 -4.77 6.33
CA GLY A 165 1.86 -3.44 5.73
C GLY A 165 1.46 -3.45 4.26
N LEU A 166 1.62 -2.28 3.64
CA LEU A 166 1.21 -2.01 2.27
C LEU A 166 2.38 -1.53 1.43
N VAL A 167 2.39 -1.93 0.16
CA VAL A 167 3.23 -1.34 -0.88
C VAL A 167 2.35 -0.47 -1.76
N ILE A 168 2.49 0.83 -1.66
CA ILE A 168 1.60 1.79 -2.33
C ILE A 168 2.07 2.06 -3.75
N ARG A 169 1.16 1.89 -4.71
CA ARG A 169 1.36 2.15 -6.12
C ARG A 169 0.48 3.33 -6.56
N VAL A 170 1.08 4.33 -7.16
CA VAL A 170 0.38 5.57 -7.55
C VAL A 170 0.42 5.86 -9.05
N GLY A 171 1.34 5.28 -9.77
CA GLY A 171 1.53 5.53 -11.20
C GLY A 171 0.74 4.61 -12.11
N GLU A 172 0.34 3.47 -11.62
CA GLU A 172 -0.32 2.42 -12.38
C GLU A 172 -1.59 2.00 -11.65
N THR A 173 -2.66 1.84 -12.39
CA THR A 173 -3.94 1.37 -11.85
C THR A 173 -4.31 0.09 -12.57
N TYR A 174 -4.23 -1.04 -11.88
CA TYR A 174 -4.53 -2.33 -12.44
C TYR A 174 -5.95 -2.77 -12.07
N LEU A 175 -6.77 -2.95 -13.10
CA LEU A 175 -8.17 -3.35 -12.97
C LEU A 175 -8.48 -4.71 -13.63
N GLN A 176 -7.44 -5.40 -14.12
CA GLN A 176 -7.61 -6.71 -14.73
C GLN A 176 -8.15 -7.71 -13.70
N ASN A 177 -9.19 -8.43 -14.09
CA ASN A 177 -9.86 -9.39 -13.22
C ASN A 177 -10.47 -8.80 -11.92
N THR A 178 -10.79 -7.49 -11.92
CA THR A 178 -11.49 -6.80 -10.83
C THR A 178 -12.86 -6.25 -11.31
N PRO A 179 -13.84 -7.12 -11.54
CA PRO A 179 -15.05 -6.79 -12.32
C PRO A 179 -15.91 -5.67 -11.72
N TYR A 180 -15.92 -5.54 -10.42
CA TYR A 180 -16.79 -4.60 -9.70
C TYR A 180 -16.09 -3.28 -9.30
N HIS A 181 -14.84 -3.07 -9.78
CA HIS A 181 -14.06 -1.91 -9.41
C HIS A 181 -13.80 -1.00 -10.61
N THR A 182 -13.52 0.25 -10.30
CA THR A 182 -13.05 1.29 -11.22
C THR A 182 -12.02 2.16 -10.51
N GLY A 183 -11.24 2.90 -11.25
CA GLY A 183 -10.23 3.76 -10.65
C GLY A 183 -9.44 4.57 -11.66
N ASN A 184 -8.58 5.41 -11.11
CA ASN A 184 -7.60 6.21 -11.86
C ASN A 184 -6.40 6.53 -10.94
N GLY A 185 -5.29 6.94 -11.52
CA GLY A 185 -4.17 7.44 -10.71
C GLY A 185 -4.59 8.68 -9.90
N PRO A 186 -3.99 8.93 -8.73
CA PRO A 186 -4.33 10.07 -7.89
C PRO A 186 -4.00 11.42 -8.53
N ILE A 187 -2.95 11.44 -9.36
CA ILE A 187 -2.49 12.64 -10.06
C ILE A 187 -2.98 12.61 -11.50
N PRO A 188 -3.61 13.69 -11.99
CA PRO A 188 -3.98 13.80 -13.40
C PRO A 188 -2.74 13.66 -14.28
N ARG A 189 -2.77 12.74 -15.23
CA ARG A 189 -1.73 12.65 -16.27
C ARG A 189 -2.19 13.45 -17.48
N ASN A 190 -1.34 14.32 -17.97
CA ASN A 190 -1.53 14.88 -19.29
C ASN A 190 -1.03 13.85 -20.30
N GLU A 191 -1.91 13.31 -21.13
CA GLU A 191 -1.61 12.25 -22.11
C GLU A 191 -0.48 12.63 -23.11
N LYS A 192 -0.17 13.92 -23.21
CA LYS A 192 0.89 14.42 -24.10
C LYS A 192 2.27 14.48 -23.47
N SER A 193 2.40 14.28 -22.18
CA SER A 193 3.69 14.40 -21.50
C SER A 193 4.08 13.07 -20.84
N TRP A 194 4.75 12.22 -21.56
CA TRP A 194 5.65 11.22 -20.98
C TRP A 194 6.84 11.87 -20.25
N GLU A 195 6.97 13.19 -20.32
CA GLU A 195 7.94 13.96 -19.56
C GLU A 195 7.40 14.14 -18.13
N HIS A 196 7.92 13.34 -17.26
CA HIS A 196 7.50 12.99 -15.91
C HIS A 196 7.30 14.13 -14.91
N ASN A 197 7.51 15.38 -15.29
CA ASN A 197 7.58 16.49 -14.34
C ASN A 197 6.57 17.62 -14.55
N SER A 198 5.89 17.70 -15.71
CA SER A 198 5.07 18.87 -16.01
C SER A 198 3.71 18.82 -15.31
N ALA A 199 3.03 17.67 -15.33
CA ALA A 199 1.71 17.53 -14.68
C ALA A 199 1.79 17.65 -13.16
N TYR A 200 2.86 17.10 -12.57
CA TYR A 200 3.09 17.18 -11.11
C TYR A 200 3.26 18.62 -10.63
N LYS A 201 3.99 19.43 -11.39
CA LYS A 201 4.26 20.85 -11.02
C LYS A 201 3.14 21.80 -11.40
N THR A 202 2.46 21.58 -12.52
CA THR A 202 1.47 22.51 -13.05
C THR A 202 0.06 22.33 -12.49
N ASP A 203 -0.29 21.09 -12.06
CA ASP A 203 -1.67 20.76 -11.70
C ASP A 203 -1.87 20.49 -10.20
N GLY A 204 -0.99 21.03 -9.36
CA GLY A 204 -1.06 20.84 -7.91
C GLY A 204 -0.74 19.41 -7.45
N GLY A 205 -0.08 18.62 -8.29
CA GLY A 205 0.28 17.24 -8.01
C GLY A 205 1.13 17.07 -6.76
N GLU A 206 2.01 18.02 -6.46
CA GLU A 206 2.81 18.03 -5.22
C GLU A 206 1.93 18.07 -3.97
N LYS A 207 0.89 18.90 -3.97
CA LYS A 207 -0.06 18.98 -2.86
C LYS A 207 -0.88 17.70 -2.73
N ILE A 208 -1.33 17.14 -3.84
CA ILE A 208 -2.06 15.86 -3.87
C ILE A 208 -1.18 14.75 -3.29
N HIS A 209 0.05 14.68 -3.73
CA HIS A 209 1.02 13.68 -3.29
C HIS A 209 1.33 13.81 -1.78
N SER A 210 1.60 15.03 -1.31
CA SER A 210 1.84 15.30 0.11
C SER A 210 0.63 14.92 0.98
N ASN A 211 -0.58 15.28 0.55
CA ASN A 211 -1.80 14.91 1.25
C ASN A 211 -2.00 13.39 1.30
N LEU A 212 -1.71 12.70 0.20
CA LEU A 212 -1.79 11.24 0.13
C LEU A 212 -0.79 10.59 1.08
N ILE A 213 0.47 11.01 1.07
CA ILE A 213 1.50 10.47 1.98
C ILE A 213 1.13 10.71 3.44
N ASN A 214 0.65 11.91 3.78
CA ASN A 214 0.24 12.23 5.14
C ASN A 214 -0.95 11.37 5.59
N LEU A 215 -1.94 11.16 4.73
CA LEU A 215 -3.08 10.29 5.01
C LEU A 215 -2.62 8.84 5.24
N LEU A 216 -1.78 8.31 4.36
CA LEU A 216 -1.23 6.96 4.48
C LEU A 216 -0.43 6.79 5.77
N ARG A 217 0.46 7.75 6.08
CA ARG A 217 1.26 7.75 7.30
C ARG A 217 0.37 7.75 8.54
N GLU A 218 -0.63 8.62 8.60
CA GLU A 218 -1.54 8.71 9.74
C GLU A 218 -2.32 7.41 9.94
N GLU A 219 -2.99 6.92 8.88
CA GLU A 219 -3.89 5.78 9.01
C GLU A 219 -3.15 4.46 9.17
N VAL A 220 -2.04 4.25 8.47
CA VAL A 220 -1.34 2.96 8.48
C VAL A 220 -0.22 2.93 9.52
N CYS A 221 0.70 3.91 9.49
CA CYS A 221 1.87 3.84 10.35
C CYS A 221 1.54 4.23 11.80
N ILE A 222 0.73 5.28 12.00
CA ILE A 222 0.45 5.80 13.35
C ILE A 222 -0.71 5.02 13.99
N ARG A 223 -1.86 4.93 13.31
CA ARG A 223 -3.07 4.32 13.90
C ARG A 223 -3.02 2.80 13.96
N GLN A 224 -2.50 2.16 12.91
CA GLN A 224 -2.46 0.70 12.81
C GLN A 224 -1.10 0.12 13.25
N ASN A 225 -0.07 0.94 13.44
CA ASN A 225 1.30 0.51 13.71
C ASN A 225 1.82 -0.49 12.67
N LYS A 226 1.50 -0.24 11.40
CA LYS A 226 1.87 -1.07 10.25
C LYS A 226 2.86 -0.31 9.36
N LYS A 227 3.51 -1.02 8.45
CA LYS A 227 4.54 -0.46 7.58
C LYS A 227 3.98 -0.06 6.22
N ILE A 228 4.59 0.98 5.63
CA ILE A 228 4.29 1.39 4.25
C ILE A 228 5.59 1.45 3.47
N PHE A 229 5.54 0.91 2.24
CA PHE A 229 6.53 1.11 1.21
C PHE A 229 5.86 1.87 0.07
N TYR A 230 6.43 3.01 -0.27
CA TYR A 230 5.87 3.90 -1.27
C TYR A 230 6.68 3.80 -2.55
N ARG A 231 6.06 3.32 -3.64
CA ARG A 231 6.70 3.18 -4.94
C ARG A 231 6.61 4.51 -5.70
N THR A 232 7.76 5.14 -5.94
CA THR A 232 7.87 6.47 -6.56
C THR A 232 8.23 6.40 -8.04
N TRP A 233 7.79 5.39 -8.74
CA TRP A 233 8.14 5.14 -10.15
C TRP A 233 7.96 6.37 -11.05
N ASP A 234 6.89 7.13 -10.85
CA ASP A 234 6.57 8.31 -11.66
C ASP A 234 7.19 9.63 -11.14
N PHE A 235 7.91 9.61 -10.01
CA PHE A 235 8.36 10.80 -9.31
C PHE A 235 9.86 10.80 -9.00
N ARG A 236 10.66 10.30 -9.91
CA ARG A 236 12.11 10.11 -9.71
C ARG A 236 12.87 11.36 -9.26
N SER A 237 12.43 12.55 -9.67
CA SER A 237 13.09 13.81 -9.31
C SER A 237 12.82 14.29 -7.88
N GLU A 238 11.77 13.80 -7.25
CA GLU A 238 11.35 14.21 -5.89
C GLU A 238 11.72 13.19 -4.80
N GLU A 239 12.25 12.03 -5.15
CA GLU A 239 12.66 10.98 -4.20
C GLU A 239 13.60 11.50 -3.10
N ARG A 240 14.43 12.49 -3.40
CA ARG A 240 15.38 13.09 -2.45
C ARG A 240 14.70 13.93 -1.37
N ARG A 241 13.53 14.52 -1.63
CA ARG A 241 12.83 15.40 -0.69
C ARG A 241 11.95 14.63 0.27
N VAL A 242 11.22 13.64 -0.23
CA VAL A 242 10.29 12.84 0.58
C VAL A 242 11.01 11.96 1.60
N GLY A 243 12.22 11.50 1.30
CA GLY A 243 12.96 10.59 2.19
C GLY A 243 13.62 11.22 3.42
N LYS A 244 13.59 12.56 3.60
CA LYS A 244 14.19 13.21 4.77
C LYS A 244 13.22 13.36 5.96
N GLU A 245 11.92 13.38 5.73
CA GLU A 245 10.92 13.70 6.75
C GLU A 245 10.00 12.54 7.13
N CYS A 246 9.98 11.47 6.38
CA CYS A 246 9.19 10.28 6.66
C CYS A 246 10.10 9.07 6.87
N LYS A 247 9.90 8.33 7.97
CA LYS A 247 10.45 6.97 8.15
C LYS A 247 9.71 5.97 7.25
N ILE A 248 9.55 6.33 5.99
CA ILE A 248 9.06 5.42 4.95
C ILE A 248 10.29 4.70 4.45
N GLY A 249 10.32 3.38 4.66
CA GLY A 249 11.37 2.52 4.12
C GLY A 249 11.45 2.72 2.60
N ARG A 250 12.62 3.07 2.07
CA ARG A 250 12.86 3.12 0.62
C ARG A 250 13.00 1.69 0.13
N ALA A 251 12.17 1.29 -0.79
CA ALA A 251 12.47 0.17 -1.63
C ALA A 251 13.43 0.67 -2.73
N HIS A 252 14.69 0.22 -2.68
CA HIS A 252 15.60 0.38 -3.79
C HIS A 252 15.31 -0.71 -4.82
N VAL A 253 14.97 -0.31 -6.01
CA VAL A 253 14.94 -1.17 -7.20
C VAL A 253 16.32 -1.17 -7.84
#